data_07877e786d9592d3ab7fedb9a404d07e
#
_entry.id   07877e786d9592d3ab7fedb9a404d07e
#
_cell.length_a   1.000
_cell.length_b   1.000
_cell.length_c   1.000
_cell.angle_alpha   90.00
_cell.angle_beta   90.00
_cell.angle_gamma   90.00
#
_symmetry.space_group_name_H-M   'P 1'
#
loop_
_entity.id
_entity.type
_entity.pdbx_description
1 polymer ?
#
loop_
_entity_poly.entity_id
_entity_poly.type
_entity_poly.pdbx_seq_one_letter_code
_entity_poly.pdbx_strand_id
1 'polypeptide(L)' 'MYYPNCTSARAAGAAPLYAGQPGYRTGLDGDGEGVACE' A
#
# COMPACT_ATOMS: atom_id res chain seq x y z
N MET A 1 -10.24 -1.87 -2.55
CA MET A 1 -9.35 -1.51 -3.68
C MET A 1 -8.12 -2.40 -3.67
N TYR A 2 -7.70 -2.85 -4.81
CA TYR A 2 -6.53 -3.72 -4.91
C TYR A 2 -5.46 -3.05 -5.77
N TYR A 3 -4.25 -2.98 -5.25
CA TYR A 3 -3.11 -2.46 -6.00
C TYR A 3 -2.08 -3.57 -6.15
N PRO A 4 -1.72 -3.96 -7.36
CA PRO A 4 -0.76 -5.05 -7.55
C PRO A 4 0.65 -4.69 -7.07
N ASN A 5 0.97 -3.38 -7.04
CA ASN A 5 2.28 -2.94 -6.59
C ASN A 5 2.19 -1.48 -6.14
N CYS A 6 3.27 -0.99 -5.58
CA CYS A 6 3.31 0.38 -5.07
C CYS A 6 3.21 1.42 -6.18
N THR A 7 3.71 1.10 -7.35
CA THR A 7 3.60 2.02 -8.48
C THR A 7 2.14 2.31 -8.80
N SER A 8 1.31 1.25 -8.80
CA SER A 8 -0.12 1.41 -9.03
C SER A 8 -0.78 2.22 -7.92
N ALA A 9 -0.42 1.96 -6.67
CA ALA A 9 -0.98 2.71 -5.55
C ALA A 9 -0.62 4.18 -5.63
N ARG A 10 0.62 4.49 -6.00
CA ARG A 10 1.05 5.88 -6.14
C ARG A 10 0.33 6.56 -7.29
N ALA A 11 0.17 5.85 -8.41
CA ALA A 11 -0.52 6.41 -9.57
C ALA A 11 -1.96 6.74 -9.24
N ALA A 12 -2.58 5.99 -8.34
CA ALA A 12 -3.96 6.23 -7.92
C ALA A 12 -4.06 7.29 -6.81
N GLY A 13 -2.92 7.78 -6.33
CA GLY A 13 -2.91 8.74 -5.23
C GLY A 13 -3.25 8.10 -3.90
N ALA A 14 -3.08 6.78 -3.78
CA ALA A 14 -3.46 6.05 -2.57
C ALA A 14 -2.31 5.85 -1.60
N ALA A 15 -1.07 6.01 -2.04
CA ALA A 15 0.08 5.81 -1.18
C ALA A 15 0.36 7.05 -0.36
N PRO A 16 0.93 6.89 0.84
CA PRO A 16 1.19 5.61 1.47
C PRO A 16 -0.09 4.97 2.00
N LEU A 17 -0.07 3.63 2.12
CA LEU A 17 -1.21 2.89 2.63
C LEU A 17 -0.91 2.41 4.04
N TYR A 18 -1.83 2.64 4.95
CA TYR A 18 -1.65 2.26 6.35
C TYR A 18 -2.42 1.00 6.65
N ALA A 19 -1.92 0.22 7.61
CA ALA A 19 -2.61 -1.00 8.01
C ALA A 19 -4.06 -0.69 8.37
N GLY A 20 -4.97 -1.50 7.87
CA GLY A 20 -6.40 -1.30 8.10
C GLY A 20 -7.08 -0.49 7.03
N GLN A 21 -6.33 0.15 6.14
CA GLN A 21 -6.95 0.91 5.05
C GLN A 21 -7.30 0.00 3.88
N PRO A 22 -8.35 0.35 3.11
CA PRO A 22 -8.66 -0.39 1.89
C PRO A 22 -7.47 -0.35 0.95
N GLY A 23 -7.11 -1.50 0.40
CA GLY A 23 -5.99 -1.60 -0.51
C GLY A 23 -4.67 -1.95 0.14
N TYR A 24 -4.55 -1.79 1.47
CA TYR A 24 -3.36 -2.20 2.17
C TYR A 24 -3.24 -3.73 2.16
N ARG A 25 -2.02 -4.21 1.99
CA ARG A 25 -1.74 -5.63 2.23
C ARG A 25 -0.26 -5.78 2.53
N THR A 26 0.07 -6.84 3.25
CA THR A 26 1.45 -7.05 3.69
C THR A 26 2.41 -7.21 2.53
N GLY A 27 1.93 -7.68 1.39
CA GLY A 27 2.79 -7.78 0.21
C GLY A 27 3.28 -6.44 -0.30
N LEU A 28 2.56 -5.36 -0.01
CA LEU A 28 2.97 -4.01 -0.39
C LEU A 28 3.88 -3.40 0.66
N ASP A 29 3.77 -3.86 1.90
CA ASP A 29 4.56 -3.35 3.01
C ASP A 29 5.75 -4.29 3.20
N GLY A 30 6.83 -4.03 2.50
CA GLY A 30 8.00 -4.89 2.54
C GLY A 30 8.65 -4.97 3.91
N ASP A 31 8.48 -3.94 4.73
CA ASP A 31 9.09 -3.90 6.06
C ASP A 31 8.18 -4.43 7.15
N GLY A 32 6.90 -4.57 6.87
CA GLY A 32 5.96 -4.99 7.89
C GLY A 32 5.73 -3.96 8.97
N GLU A 33 5.89 -2.69 8.64
CA GLU A 33 5.74 -1.59 9.61
C GLU A 33 4.32 -1.12 9.77
N GLY A 34 3.42 -1.58 8.94
CA GLY A 34 2.06 -1.09 8.95
C GLY A 34 1.85 0.08 8.00
N VAL A 35 2.88 0.49 7.26
CA VAL A 35 2.80 1.55 6.26
C VAL A 35 3.39 1.03 4.96
N ALA A 36 2.55 0.89 3.96
CA ALA A 36 2.97 0.36 2.66
C ALA A 36 3.20 1.50 1.68
N CYS A 37 4.13 1.31 0.79
CA CYS A 37 4.39 2.27 -0.30
C CYS A 37 4.80 3.65 0.20
N GLU A 38 5.49 3.69 1.34
CA GLU A 38 5.97 4.96 1.88
C GLU A 38 7.15 5.52 1.11
#